data_e741151865b590ec2afca4e89d049944
#
_entry.id   e741151865b590ec2afca4e89d049944
#
_cell.length_a   1.000
_cell.length_b   1.000
_cell.length_c   1.000
_cell.angle_alpha   90.00
_cell.angle_beta   90.00
_cell.angle_gamma   90.00
#
_symmetry.space_group_name_H-M   'P 1'
#
loop_
_entity.id
_entity.type
_entity.pdbx_description
1 polymer ?
#
loop_
_entity_poly.entity_id
_entity_poly.type
_entity_poly.pdbx_seq_one_letter_code
_entity_poly.pdbx_strand_id
1 'polypeptide(L)'
;MLKQYDTLVHEVLEDIFEITRSNDEQLDEIVKKYFLNGGKRVRVLLLLMCAKLGNFELNKKDIIRMASIVEIIHTASLIHDDIIDNADTRRGSVTMNKEYSNEFALRVGDYLFSVVLKEVAKFNNEKIHLYLAQTLKELCIGELIQAD
;
A
#
# COMPACT_ATOMS: atom_id res chain seq x y z
N MET A 1 17.06 2.76 17.27
CA MET A 1 17.09 3.63 16.07
C MET A 1 15.70 3.78 15.44
N LEU A 2 14.87 2.74 15.31
CA LEU A 2 13.56 2.83 14.63
C LEU A 2 12.44 3.45 15.46
N LYS A 3 12.50 3.41 16.80
CA LYS A 3 11.48 3.98 17.70
C LYS A 3 11.12 5.46 17.42
N GLN A 4 12.07 6.24 16.91
CA GLN A 4 11.82 7.65 16.56
C GLN A 4 10.86 7.81 15.38
N TYR A 5 10.60 6.76 14.60
CA TYR A 5 9.68 6.76 13.47
C TYR A 5 8.31 6.18 13.83
N ASP A 6 8.13 5.61 15.04
CA ASP A 6 6.88 4.93 15.42
C ASP A 6 5.66 5.86 15.27
N THR A 7 5.78 7.12 15.70
CA THR A 7 4.73 8.13 15.56
C THR A 7 4.41 8.41 14.09
N LEU A 8 5.44 8.56 13.24
CA LEU A 8 5.24 8.81 11.80
C LEU A 8 4.64 7.60 11.08
N VAL A 9 5.03 6.39 11.47
CA VAL A 9 4.42 5.16 10.94
C VAL A 9 2.95 5.07 11.35
N HIS A 10 2.61 5.48 12.56
CA HIS A 10 1.22 5.56 13.02
C HIS A 10 0.42 6.60 12.20
N GLU A 11 0.97 7.79 11.99
CA GLU A 11 0.35 8.80 11.12
C GLU A 11 0.12 8.27 9.68
N VAL A 12 1.05 7.49 9.13
CA VAL A 12 0.87 6.83 7.82
C VAL A 12 -0.27 5.82 7.85
N LEU A 13 -0.40 5.02 8.92
CA LEU A 13 -1.52 4.08 9.04
C LEU A 13 -2.87 4.79 9.16
N GLU A 14 -2.94 5.88 9.91
CA GLU A 14 -4.15 6.69 10.01
C GLU A 14 -4.51 7.31 8.65
N ASP A 15 -3.53 7.82 7.90
CA ASP A 15 -3.72 8.35 6.56
C ASP A 15 -4.20 7.26 5.58
N ILE A 16 -3.64 6.03 5.65
CA ILE A 16 -4.14 4.88 4.88
C ILE A 16 -5.62 4.63 5.18
N PHE A 17 -6.01 4.57 6.45
CA PHE A 17 -7.40 4.32 6.83
C PHE A 17 -8.35 5.45 6.40
N GLU A 18 -7.87 6.69 6.38
CA GLU A 18 -8.63 7.82 5.88
C GLU A 18 -8.88 7.70 4.37
N ILE A 19 -7.84 7.47 3.58
CA ILE A 19 -7.95 7.49 2.11
C ILE A 19 -8.55 6.21 1.52
N THR A 20 -8.46 5.09 2.25
CA THR A 20 -9.13 3.83 1.88
C THR A 20 -10.52 3.68 2.47
N ARG A 21 -11.08 4.74 3.05
CA ARG A 21 -12.44 4.71 3.54
C ARG A 21 -13.43 4.65 2.40
N SER A 22 -14.35 3.69 2.48
CA SER A 22 -15.47 3.50 1.54
C SER A 22 -16.79 3.91 2.19
N ASN A 23 -17.90 3.62 1.54
CA ASN A 23 -19.24 3.75 2.14
C ASN A 23 -19.74 2.41 2.71
N ASP A 24 -18.89 1.41 2.78
CA ASP A 24 -19.17 0.06 3.26
C ASP A 24 -18.30 -0.23 4.49
N GLU A 25 -18.95 -0.23 5.68
CA GLU A 25 -18.24 -0.45 6.94
C GLU A 25 -17.55 -1.82 7.01
N GLN A 26 -18.15 -2.85 6.39
CA GLN A 26 -17.57 -4.19 6.39
C GLN A 26 -16.28 -4.23 5.56
N LEU A 27 -16.28 -3.58 4.40
CA LEU A 27 -15.07 -3.45 3.58
C LEU A 27 -13.98 -2.66 4.32
N ASP A 28 -14.35 -1.56 4.96
CA ASP A 28 -13.42 -0.72 5.72
C ASP A 28 -12.75 -1.50 6.86
N GLU A 29 -13.51 -2.33 7.59
CA GLU A 29 -12.96 -3.19 8.64
C GLU A 29 -12.02 -4.27 8.09
N ILE A 30 -12.35 -4.89 6.96
CA ILE A 30 -11.52 -5.90 6.31
C ILE A 30 -10.18 -5.28 5.87
N VAL A 31 -10.23 -4.14 5.18
CA VAL A 31 -9.04 -3.41 4.72
C VAL A 31 -8.18 -3.01 5.92
N LYS A 32 -8.78 -2.44 6.96
CA LYS A 32 -8.08 -2.04 8.19
C LYS A 32 -7.41 -3.23 8.88
N LYS A 33 -8.12 -4.34 9.05
CA LYS A 33 -7.58 -5.59 9.62
C LYS A 33 -6.36 -6.06 8.82
N TYR A 34 -6.43 -6.03 7.49
CA TYR A 34 -5.35 -6.46 6.62
C TYR A 34 -4.10 -5.57 6.75
N PHE A 35 -4.28 -4.25 6.81
CA PHE A 35 -3.16 -3.34 7.07
C PHE A 35 -2.58 -3.50 8.48
N LEU A 36 -3.38 -3.72 9.52
CA LEU A 36 -2.91 -3.91 10.90
C LEU A 36 -2.08 -5.19 11.05
N ASN A 37 -2.42 -6.26 10.32
CA ASN A 37 -1.67 -7.51 10.29
C ASN A 37 -0.38 -7.42 9.45
N GLY A 38 -0.08 -6.27 8.87
CA GLY A 38 1.07 -6.04 8.02
C GLY A 38 2.42 -6.03 8.77
N GLY A 39 3.49 -6.37 8.03
CA GLY A 39 4.83 -6.59 8.55
C GLY A 39 5.58 -5.36 9.05
N LYS A 40 6.91 -5.36 8.89
CA LYS A 40 7.86 -4.38 9.46
C LYS A 40 7.79 -2.97 8.86
N ARG A 41 6.88 -2.69 7.91
CA ARG A 41 6.73 -1.39 7.25
C ARG A 41 8.05 -0.81 6.68
N VAL A 42 8.90 -1.68 6.15
CA VAL A 42 10.25 -1.30 5.71
C VAL A 42 10.19 -0.23 4.61
N ARG A 43 9.23 -0.31 3.69
CA ARG A 43 9.05 0.67 2.60
C ARG A 43 8.68 2.05 3.15
N VAL A 44 7.74 2.10 4.08
CA VAL A 44 7.34 3.32 4.79
C VAL A 44 8.54 3.92 5.53
N LEU A 45 9.26 3.10 6.32
CA LEU A 45 10.43 3.55 7.06
C LEU A 45 11.50 4.12 6.15
N LEU A 46 11.82 3.42 5.04
CA LEU A 46 12.82 3.86 4.08
C LEU A 46 12.44 5.21 3.47
N LEU A 47 11.18 5.37 3.04
CA LEU A 47 10.68 6.62 2.49
C LEU A 47 10.78 7.76 3.51
N LEU A 48 10.35 7.55 4.75
CA LEU A 48 10.42 8.55 5.82
C LEU A 48 11.86 8.92 6.14
N MET A 49 12.79 7.95 6.15
CA MET A 49 14.22 8.20 6.37
C MET A 49 14.81 9.05 5.25
N CYS A 50 14.54 8.72 3.98
CA CYS A 50 14.99 9.49 2.83
C CYS A 50 14.40 10.93 2.85
N ALA A 51 13.14 11.07 3.21
CA ALA A 51 12.48 12.38 3.29
C ALA A 51 13.12 13.31 4.34
N LYS A 52 13.70 12.74 5.42
CA LYS A 52 14.44 13.54 6.43
C LYS A 52 15.74 14.15 5.92
N LEU A 53 16.23 13.72 4.75
CA LEU A 53 17.38 14.37 4.10
C LEU A 53 17.01 15.68 3.40
N GLY A 54 15.73 15.98 3.25
CA GLY A 54 15.20 17.19 2.63
C GLY A 54 14.39 18.05 3.62
N ASN A 55 13.49 18.86 3.07
CA ASN A 55 12.61 19.76 3.85
C ASN A 55 11.37 19.00 4.37
N PHE A 56 11.57 18.08 5.30
CA PHE A 56 10.52 17.21 5.83
C PHE A 56 9.33 18.01 6.39
N GLU A 57 9.58 19.00 7.24
CA GLU A 57 8.50 19.74 7.92
C GLU A 57 7.61 20.52 6.96
N LEU A 58 8.18 21.12 5.90
CA LEU A 58 7.42 21.83 4.88
C LEU A 58 6.54 20.92 4.03
N ASN A 59 6.97 19.67 3.84
CA ASN A 59 6.32 18.70 2.95
C ASN A 59 5.71 17.51 3.71
N LYS A 60 5.61 17.60 5.05
CA LYS A 60 5.21 16.47 5.89
C LYS A 60 3.93 15.80 5.40
N LYS A 61 2.89 16.58 5.05
CA LYS A 61 1.61 16.04 4.58
C LYS A 61 1.77 15.21 3.31
N ASP A 62 2.50 15.71 2.33
CA ASP A 62 2.75 15.02 1.06
C ASP A 62 3.64 13.80 1.24
N ILE A 63 4.61 13.85 2.18
CA ILE A 63 5.48 12.73 2.53
C ILE A 63 4.67 11.60 3.17
N ILE A 64 3.80 11.90 4.14
CA ILE A 64 2.91 10.92 4.77
C ILE A 64 2.00 10.30 3.70
N ARG A 65 1.34 11.12 2.87
CA ARG A 65 0.49 10.65 1.78
C ARG A 65 1.24 9.75 0.79
N MET A 66 2.47 10.11 0.43
CA MET A 66 3.30 9.28 -0.46
C MET A 66 3.69 7.97 0.19
N ALA A 67 4.01 7.97 1.49
CA ALA A 67 4.29 6.74 2.25
C ALA A 67 3.06 5.82 2.30
N SER A 68 1.87 6.40 2.48
CA SER A 68 0.59 5.67 2.41
C SER A 68 0.36 5.04 1.05
N ILE A 69 0.57 5.80 -0.03
CA ILE A 69 0.44 5.32 -1.41
C ILE A 69 1.38 4.14 -1.67
N VAL A 70 2.65 4.25 -1.31
CA VAL A 70 3.64 3.17 -1.50
C VAL A 70 3.26 1.90 -0.75
N GLU A 71 2.76 2.04 0.49
CA GLU A 71 2.33 0.88 1.28
C GLU A 71 1.03 0.26 0.74
N ILE A 72 0.10 1.08 0.20
CA ILE A 72 -1.12 0.58 -0.45
C ILE A 72 -0.78 -0.20 -1.72
N ILE A 73 0.10 0.33 -2.58
CA ILE A 73 0.57 -0.38 -3.79
C ILE A 73 1.14 -1.75 -3.40
N HIS A 74 2.05 -1.77 -2.42
CA HIS A 74 2.64 -3.01 -1.95
C HIS A 74 1.61 -3.99 -1.41
N THR A 75 0.64 -3.50 -0.64
CA THR A 75 -0.42 -4.35 -0.07
C THR A 75 -1.34 -4.91 -1.16
N ALA A 76 -1.72 -4.08 -2.14
CA ALA A 76 -2.53 -4.51 -3.27
C ALA A 76 -1.82 -5.57 -4.13
N SER A 77 -0.51 -5.37 -4.42
CA SER A 77 0.27 -6.38 -5.14
C SER A 77 0.33 -7.70 -4.39
N LEU A 78 0.56 -7.67 -3.06
CA LEU A 78 0.58 -8.90 -2.26
C LEU A 78 -0.77 -9.63 -2.25
N ILE A 79 -1.89 -8.91 -2.27
CA ILE A 79 -3.23 -9.54 -2.37
C ILE A 79 -3.38 -10.25 -3.71
N HIS A 80 -2.92 -9.65 -4.81
CA HIS A 80 -2.96 -10.27 -6.13
C HIS A 80 -2.00 -11.45 -6.24
N ASP A 81 -0.78 -11.33 -5.71
CA ASP A 81 0.21 -12.42 -5.67
C ASP A 81 -0.33 -13.63 -4.90
N ASP A 82 -1.01 -13.42 -3.78
CA ASP A 82 -1.62 -14.49 -2.99
C ASP A 82 -2.65 -15.30 -3.79
N ILE A 83 -3.35 -14.64 -4.73
CA ILE A 83 -4.29 -15.30 -5.64
C ILE A 83 -3.53 -16.11 -6.69
N ILE A 84 -2.52 -15.50 -7.32
CA ILE A 84 -1.70 -16.11 -8.39
C ILE A 84 -0.99 -17.34 -7.84
N ASP A 85 -0.36 -17.22 -6.67
CA ASP A 85 0.39 -18.27 -6.00
C ASP A 85 -0.51 -19.32 -5.32
N ASN A 86 -1.83 -19.07 -5.27
CA ASN A 86 -2.78 -19.84 -4.49
C ASN A 86 -2.35 -20.04 -3.03
N ALA A 87 -1.79 -19.00 -2.44
CA ALA A 87 -1.22 -19.01 -1.11
C ALA A 87 -2.31 -19.15 -0.03
N ASP A 88 -2.08 -20.05 0.94
CA ASP A 88 -3.00 -20.26 2.07
C ASP A 88 -2.74 -19.29 3.22
N THR A 89 -1.48 -18.94 3.43
CA THR A 89 -1.06 -18.08 4.55
C THR A 89 0.00 -17.08 4.12
N ARG A 90 -0.04 -15.90 4.75
CA ARG A 90 0.97 -14.86 4.63
C ARG A 90 1.28 -14.27 6.00
N ARG A 91 2.57 -14.28 6.38
CA ARG A 91 3.05 -13.76 7.68
C ARG A 91 2.34 -14.38 8.89
N GLY A 92 1.97 -15.67 8.79
CA GLY A 92 1.28 -16.40 9.86
C GLY A 92 -0.22 -16.17 9.95
N SER A 93 -0.80 -15.39 9.05
CA SER A 93 -2.26 -15.17 8.93
C SER A 93 -2.79 -15.81 7.65
N VAL A 94 -4.07 -16.18 7.65
CA VAL A 94 -4.77 -16.66 6.46
C VAL A 94 -4.82 -15.53 5.43
N THR A 95 -4.62 -15.87 4.15
CA THR A 95 -4.69 -14.92 3.04
C THR A 95 -6.12 -14.51 2.75
N MET A 96 -6.32 -13.33 2.13
CA MET A 96 -7.66 -12.82 1.83
C MET A 96 -8.43 -13.74 0.87
N ASN A 97 -7.76 -14.31 -0.12
CA ASN A 97 -8.36 -15.26 -1.08
C ASN A 97 -8.84 -16.55 -0.42
N LYS A 98 -8.23 -16.97 0.69
CA LYS A 98 -8.66 -18.16 1.45
C LYS A 98 -9.71 -17.83 2.51
N GLU A 99 -9.63 -16.65 3.14
CA GLU A 99 -10.61 -16.22 4.14
C GLU A 99 -11.97 -15.87 3.50
N TYR A 100 -11.95 -15.32 2.27
CA TYR A 100 -13.17 -14.92 1.55
C TYR A 100 -13.31 -15.68 0.22
N SER A 101 -12.66 -15.21 -0.84
CA SER A 101 -12.57 -15.85 -2.16
C SER A 101 -11.53 -15.16 -3.04
N ASN A 102 -11.07 -15.84 -4.12
CA ASN A 102 -10.20 -15.21 -5.13
C ASN A 102 -10.85 -13.97 -5.75
N GLU A 103 -12.15 -14.05 -6.08
CA GLU A 103 -12.89 -12.93 -6.69
C GLU A 103 -12.97 -11.72 -5.74
N PHE A 104 -13.24 -11.95 -4.46
CA PHE A 104 -13.28 -10.88 -3.46
C PHE A 104 -11.90 -10.24 -3.29
N ALA A 105 -10.86 -11.05 -3.11
CA ALA A 105 -9.49 -10.58 -2.96
C ALA A 105 -9.04 -9.75 -4.18
N LEU A 106 -9.33 -10.22 -5.41
CA LEU A 106 -9.05 -9.47 -6.64
C LEU A 106 -9.70 -8.09 -6.62
N ARG A 107 -11.00 -8.02 -6.29
CA ARG A 107 -11.73 -6.76 -6.23
C ARG A 107 -11.20 -5.80 -5.16
N VAL A 108 -10.75 -6.32 -4.00
CA VAL A 108 -10.11 -5.49 -2.97
C VAL A 108 -8.78 -4.93 -3.46
N GLY A 109 -7.95 -5.73 -4.13
CA GLY A 109 -6.71 -5.26 -4.74
C GLY A 109 -6.96 -4.15 -5.78
N ASP A 110 -7.95 -4.33 -6.68
CA ASP A 110 -8.36 -3.33 -7.68
C ASP A 110 -8.87 -2.05 -7.00
N TYR A 111 -9.66 -2.18 -5.94
CA TYR A 111 -10.11 -1.05 -5.14
C TYR A 111 -8.94 -0.25 -4.58
N LEU A 112 -7.95 -0.92 -3.98
CA LEU A 112 -6.75 -0.28 -3.43
C LEU A 112 -5.94 0.43 -4.52
N PHE A 113 -5.78 -0.16 -5.70
CA PHE A 113 -5.13 0.51 -6.84
C PHE A 113 -5.93 1.73 -7.31
N SER A 114 -7.26 1.68 -7.30
CA SER A 114 -8.09 2.84 -7.66
C SER A 114 -7.92 4.00 -6.67
N VAL A 115 -7.79 3.70 -5.36
CA VAL A 115 -7.45 4.69 -4.33
C VAL A 115 -6.09 5.33 -4.61
N VAL A 116 -5.09 4.53 -4.96
CA VAL A 116 -3.75 5.03 -5.33
C VAL A 116 -3.84 6.00 -6.49
N LEU A 117 -4.52 5.65 -7.58
CA LEU A 117 -4.67 6.53 -8.75
C LEU A 117 -5.33 7.86 -8.38
N LYS A 118 -6.39 7.82 -7.57
CA LYS A 118 -7.08 9.02 -7.07
C LYS A 118 -6.15 9.90 -6.23
N GLU A 119 -5.35 9.33 -5.34
CA GLU A 119 -4.47 10.12 -4.47
C GLU A 119 -3.25 10.65 -5.23
N VAL A 120 -2.66 9.88 -6.15
CA VAL A 120 -1.56 10.32 -7.00
C VAL A 120 -1.97 11.52 -7.86
N ALA A 121 -3.20 11.51 -8.40
CA ALA A 121 -3.71 12.61 -9.23
C ALA A 121 -3.77 13.98 -8.49
N LYS A 122 -3.71 13.99 -7.15
CA LYS A 122 -3.71 15.23 -6.35
C LYS A 122 -2.32 15.88 -6.27
N PHE A 123 -1.25 15.16 -6.60
CA PHE A 123 0.10 15.72 -6.60
C PHE A 123 0.31 16.57 -7.86
N ASN A 124 0.73 17.83 -7.68
CA ASN A 124 1.09 18.72 -8.77
C ASN A 124 2.59 18.55 -9.12
N ASN A 125 3.00 17.32 -9.46
CA ASN A 125 4.37 16.99 -9.80
C ASN A 125 4.43 15.82 -10.80
N GLU A 126 4.73 16.12 -12.06
CA GLU A 126 4.78 15.14 -13.14
C GLU A 126 5.76 13.99 -12.89
N LYS A 127 6.87 14.24 -12.16
CA LYS A 127 7.85 13.20 -11.84
C LYS A 127 7.26 12.14 -10.92
N ILE A 128 6.40 12.54 -9.96
CA ILE A 128 5.71 11.59 -9.09
C ILE A 128 4.83 10.66 -9.94
N HIS A 129 4.06 11.23 -10.85
CA HIS A 129 3.17 10.46 -11.74
C HIS A 129 3.98 9.49 -12.61
N LEU A 130 5.06 9.98 -13.22
CA LEU A 130 5.90 9.17 -14.10
C LEU A 130 6.57 8.01 -13.35
N TYR A 131 7.20 8.28 -12.20
CA TYR A 131 7.90 7.24 -11.43
C TYR A 131 6.95 6.19 -10.87
N LEU A 132 5.77 6.59 -10.39
CA LEU A 132 4.78 5.63 -9.90
C LEU A 132 4.22 4.78 -11.04
N ALA A 133 3.89 5.38 -12.18
CA ALA A 133 3.43 4.65 -13.36
C ALA A 133 4.50 3.65 -13.85
N GLN A 134 5.76 4.07 -13.90
CA GLN A 134 6.86 3.19 -14.27
C GLN A 134 7.05 2.05 -13.27
N THR A 135 6.98 2.32 -11.97
CA THR A 135 7.08 1.30 -10.91
C THR A 135 5.98 0.26 -11.05
N LEU A 136 4.72 0.68 -11.25
CA LEU A 136 3.60 -0.24 -11.44
C LEU A 136 3.79 -1.09 -12.71
N LYS A 137 4.24 -0.49 -13.81
CA LYS A 137 4.57 -1.21 -15.05
C LYS A 137 5.64 -2.28 -14.81
N GLU A 138 6.71 -1.93 -14.11
CA GLU A 138 7.82 -2.86 -13.82
C GLU A 138 7.38 -3.99 -12.89
N LEU A 139 6.53 -3.72 -11.90
CA LEU A 139 5.91 -4.76 -11.07
C LEU A 139 5.12 -5.76 -11.93
N CYS A 140 4.22 -5.29 -12.79
CA CYS A 140 3.44 -6.17 -13.66
C CYS A 140 4.30 -6.99 -14.61
N ILE A 141 5.38 -6.40 -15.17
CA ILE A 141 6.32 -7.14 -16.03
C ILE A 141 7.07 -8.21 -15.22
N GLY A 142 7.48 -7.89 -13.99
CA GLY A 142 8.15 -8.84 -13.09
C GLY A 142 7.29 -10.07 -12.83
N GLU A 143 6.01 -9.88 -12.52
CA GLU A 143 5.06 -10.97 -12.31
C GLU A 143 4.85 -11.83 -13.57
N LEU A 144 4.73 -11.19 -14.74
CA LEU A 144 4.60 -11.92 -16.00
C LEU A 144 5.82 -12.79 -16.33
N ILE A 145 7.04 -12.30 -16.02
CA ILE A 145 8.28 -13.06 -16.23
C ILE A 145 8.41 -14.21 -15.23
N GLN A 146 7.95 -14.02 -14.00
CA GLN A 146 8.01 -15.05 -12.96
C GLN A 146 7.01 -16.19 -13.22
N ALA A 147 5.92 -15.93 -13.94
CA ALA A 147 4.88 -16.90 -14.25
C ALA A 147 5.27 -17.89 -15.37
N ASP A 148 6.35 -17.64 -16.12
CA ASP A 148 6.94 -18.52 -17.15
C ASP A 148 7.99 -19.48 -16.53
#